data_fa6c0922207594e17264c52d92afff39
#
_entry.id   fa6c0922207594e17264c52d92afff39
#
_cell.length_a   1.000
_cell.length_b   1.000
_cell.length_c   1.000
_cell.angle_alpha   90.00
_cell.angle_beta   90.00
_cell.angle_gamma   90.00
#
_symmetry.space_group_name_H-M   'P 1'
#
loop_
_entity.id
_entity.type
_entity.pdbx_description
1 polymer ?
#
loop_
_entity_poly.entity_id
_entity_poly.type
_entity_poly.pdbx_seq_one_letter_code
_entity_poly.pdbx_strand_id
1 'polypeptide(L)'
;MLTKCKICVAKTAGFCFGVDRAVKIVYNELDNRNNVVTLGPIIHNPNVVSDLEAKGVYSTDVDKVTKDQTVVIRSHGVGLDVYEKLAKVGAEVIDATCPFVARIHKIAAEKSGEGYIILIAGDEAHPEIMGIRGHCSGESYVFSSCDDFENLVKEKDFSSKKVAILAQTCLLYTSPS
;
A
#
# COMPACT_ATOMS: atom_id res chain seq x y z
N MET A 1 -4.99 35.98 -31.65
CA MET A 1 -5.76 36.22 -30.41
C MET A 1 -5.63 35.00 -29.51
N LEU A 2 -4.97 35.14 -28.38
CA LEU A 2 -4.92 34.04 -27.36
C LEU A 2 -6.28 33.98 -26.68
N THR A 3 -7.02 32.91 -26.88
CA THR A 3 -8.28 32.62 -26.16
C THR A 3 -7.95 32.54 -24.66
N LYS A 4 -8.55 33.38 -23.84
CA LYS A 4 -8.44 33.32 -22.38
C LYS A 4 -9.06 31.98 -21.91
N CYS A 5 -8.23 31.01 -21.59
CA CYS A 5 -8.71 29.79 -20.95
C CYS A 5 -9.13 30.09 -19.50
N LYS A 6 -10.34 29.69 -19.13
CA LYS A 6 -10.81 29.75 -17.75
C LYS A 6 -10.41 28.46 -17.05
N ILE A 7 -9.51 28.52 -16.07
CA ILE A 7 -9.14 27.39 -15.23
C ILE A 7 -10.09 27.36 -14.04
N CYS A 8 -10.71 26.20 -13.81
CA CYS A 8 -11.59 25.94 -12.69
C CYS A 8 -11.03 24.77 -11.88
N VAL A 9 -10.69 25.01 -10.61
CA VAL A 9 -10.23 23.94 -9.69
C VAL A 9 -11.44 23.40 -8.94
N ALA A 10 -11.61 22.08 -8.93
CA ALA A 10 -12.68 21.44 -8.18
C ALA A 10 -12.48 21.68 -6.67
N LYS A 11 -13.58 21.86 -5.93
CA LYS A 11 -13.52 22.10 -4.47
C LYS A 11 -12.92 20.94 -3.70
N THR A 12 -13.02 19.72 -4.25
CA THR A 12 -12.51 18.47 -3.68
C THR A 12 -11.21 18.02 -4.35
N ALA A 13 -10.54 18.90 -5.12
CA ALA A 13 -9.23 18.58 -5.70
C ALA A 13 -8.19 18.41 -4.59
N GLY A 14 -7.43 17.33 -4.64
CA GLY A 14 -6.39 17.03 -3.66
C GLY A 14 -6.16 15.53 -3.50
N PHE A 15 -5.45 15.15 -2.46
CA PHE A 15 -5.21 13.76 -2.11
C PHE A 15 -6.50 13.10 -1.58
N CYS A 16 -6.64 11.79 -1.83
CA CYS A 16 -7.66 11.01 -1.15
C CYS A 16 -7.38 10.95 0.37
N PHE A 17 -8.39 10.56 1.15
CA PHE A 17 -8.28 10.50 2.61
C PHE A 17 -7.05 9.71 3.10
N GLY A 18 -6.76 8.54 2.51
CA GLY A 18 -5.65 7.69 2.94
C GLY A 18 -4.28 8.33 2.69
N VAL A 19 -4.12 8.96 1.53
CA VAL A 19 -2.88 9.67 1.15
C VAL A 19 -2.69 10.93 2.00
N ASP A 20 -3.73 11.75 2.16
CA ASP A 20 -3.68 12.96 2.99
C ASP A 20 -3.31 12.63 4.44
N ARG A 21 -3.92 11.58 5.00
CA ARG A 21 -3.60 11.09 6.34
C ARG A 21 -2.13 10.66 6.45
N ALA A 22 -1.62 9.87 5.51
CA ALA A 22 -0.24 9.38 5.56
C ALA A 22 0.78 10.53 5.48
N VAL A 23 0.54 11.49 4.60
CA VAL A 23 1.38 12.69 4.47
C VAL A 23 1.38 13.51 5.77
N LYS A 24 0.20 13.77 6.35
CA LYS A 24 0.08 14.50 7.62
C LYS A 24 0.80 13.80 8.77
N ILE A 25 0.75 12.47 8.83
CA ILE A 25 1.49 11.70 9.85
C ILE A 25 3.00 12.01 9.75
N VAL A 26 3.60 11.92 8.54
CA VAL A 26 5.03 12.18 8.39
C VAL A 26 5.39 13.60 8.80
N TYR A 27 4.63 14.60 8.39
CA TYR A 27 4.90 16.00 8.79
C TYR A 27 4.79 16.20 10.31
N ASN A 28 3.79 15.60 10.95
CA ASN A 28 3.64 15.68 12.42
C ASN A 28 4.82 15.01 13.15
N GLU A 29 5.33 13.90 12.62
CA GLU A 29 6.48 13.23 13.23
C GLU A 29 7.78 14.05 13.07
N LEU A 30 7.95 14.75 11.97
CA LEU A 30 9.09 15.67 11.78
C LEU A 30 9.16 16.77 12.81
N ASP A 31 8.01 17.28 13.26
CA ASP A 31 7.97 18.35 14.28
C ASP A 31 8.36 17.85 15.67
N ASN A 32 8.29 16.54 15.92
CA ASN A 32 8.47 15.94 17.23
C ASN A 32 9.70 15.01 17.34
N ARG A 33 10.31 14.62 16.23
CA ARG A 33 11.33 13.55 16.21
C ARG A 33 12.48 13.84 15.25
N ASN A 34 13.62 13.27 15.56
CA ASN A 34 14.77 13.19 14.66
C ASN A 34 14.81 11.77 14.04
N ASN A 35 15.52 11.61 12.92
CA ASN A 35 15.73 10.32 12.24
C ASN A 35 14.44 9.62 11.77
N VAL A 36 13.46 10.39 11.26
CA VAL A 36 12.27 9.84 10.63
C VAL A 36 12.61 9.33 9.23
N VAL A 37 12.25 8.08 8.94
CA VAL A 37 12.39 7.46 7.61
C VAL A 37 11.07 6.84 7.18
N THR A 38 10.87 6.67 5.87
CA THR A 38 9.69 5.98 5.33
C THR A 38 10.10 4.68 4.65
N LEU A 39 9.28 3.64 4.75
CA LEU A 39 9.50 2.39 3.99
C LEU A 39 9.03 2.57 2.55
N GLY A 40 9.99 2.92 1.68
CA GLY A 40 9.72 3.39 0.34
C GLY A 40 9.02 4.77 0.33
N PRO A 41 8.73 5.35 -0.86
CA PRO A 41 8.05 6.63 -0.96
C PRO A 41 6.69 6.61 -0.26
N ILE A 42 6.42 7.62 0.58
CA ILE A 42 5.15 7.68 1.35
C ILE A 42 3.93 7.69 0.44
N ILE A 43 4.07 8.35 -0.72
CA ILE A 43 3.09 8.40 -1.81
C ILE A 43 3.80 8.53 -3.16
N HIS A 44 3.09 8.23 -4.25
CA HIS A 44 3.61 8.40 -5.62
C HIS A 44 3.48 9.85 -6.11
N ASN A 45 4.08 10.80 -5.38
CA ASN A 45 4.14 12.21 -5.77
C ASN A 45 5.55 12.77 -5.57
N PRO A 46 6.31 13.02 -6.66
CA PRO A 46 7.69 13.49 -6.57
C PRO A 46 7.87 14.81 -5.80
N ASN A 47 6.90 15.73 -5.90
CA ASN A 47 6.99 17.01 -5.20
C ASN A 47 6.92 16.85 -3.68
N VAL A 48 6.04 15.96 -3.20
CA VAL A 48 5.94 15.67 -1.76
C VAL A 48 7.17 14.91 -1.28
N VAL A 49 7.66 13.96 -2.06
CA VAL A 49 8.90 13.22 -1.72
C VAL A 49 10.08 14.17 -1.61
N SER A 50 10.28 15.06 -2.60
CA SER A 50 11.37 16.05 -2.59
C SER A 50 11.26 17.05 -1.43
N ASP A 51 10.05 17.47 -1.06
CA ASP A 51 9.86 18.36 0.10
C ASP A 51 10.21 17.66 1.42
N LEU A 52 9.84 16.38 1.56
CA LEU A 52 10.19 15.56 2.72
C LEU A 52 11.71 15.32 2.79
N GLU A 53 12.36 15.01 1.67
CA GLU A 53 13.82 14.86 1.58
C GLU A 53 14.55 16.15 1.97
N ALA A 54 14.07 17.31 1.51
CA ALA A 54 14.61 18.62 1.91
C ALA A 54 14.47 18.89 3.43
N LYS A 55 13.53 18.22 4.10
CA LYS A 55 13.33 18.26 5.55
C LYS A 55 14.02 17.12 6.31
N GLY A 56 14.80 16.28 5.61
CA GLY A 56 15.60 15.22 6.21
C GLY A 56 14.87 13.88 6.36
N VAL A 57 13.69 13.70 5.74
CA VAL A 57 13.00 12.40 5.67
C VAL A 57 13.34 11.69 4.37
N TYR A 58 13.95 10.54 4.47
CA TYR A 58 14.34 9.72 3.31
C TYR A 58 13.58 8.40 3.30
N SER A 59 13.33 7.89 2.10
CA SER A 59 12.85 6.52 1.95
C SER A 59 13.99 5.53 2.14
N THR A 60 13.68 4.42 2.82
CA THR A 60 14.63 3.34 3.07
C THR A 60 13.99 1.97 2.82
N ASP A 61 14.83 0.94 2.71
CA ASP A 61 14.40 -0.44 2.68
C ASP A 61 14.39 -1.01 4.12
N VAL A 62 13.51 -1.98 4.39
CA VAL A 62 13.39 -2.58 5.73
C VAL A 62 14.72 -3.16 6.25
N ASP A 63 15.54 -3.72 5.36
CA ASP A 63 16.82 -4.34 5.73
C ASP A 63 17.94 -3.31 6.07
N LYS A 64 17.68 -2.02 5.83
CA LYS A 64 18.58 -0.90 6.16
C LYS A 64 18.12 -0.10 7.38
N VAL A 65 16.99 -0.47 7.97
CA VAL A 65 16.47 0.21 9.16
C VAL A 65 17.35 -0.05 10.37
N THR A 66 17.57 0.99 11.17
CA THR A 66 18.31 0.92 12.41
C THR A 66 17.44 1.23 13.62
N LYS A 67 17.86 0.80 14.81
CA LYS A 67 17.10 0.92 16.06
C LYS A 67 16.77 2.37 16.47
N ASP A 68 17.61 3.32 16.07
CA ASP A 68 17.47 4.74 16.42
C ASP A 68 16.55 5.51 15.45
N GLN A 69 15.99 4.83 14.46
CA GLN A 69 15.07 5.42 13.50
C GLN A 69 13.60 5.27 13.91
N THR A 70 12.82 6.30 13.61
CA THR A 70 11.37 6.23 13.58
C THR A 70 10.93 5.92 12.15
N VAL A 71 10.31 4.76 11.97
CA VAL A 71 9.93 4.23 10.66
C VAL A 71 8.45 4.47 10.40
N VAL A 72 8.13 5.21 9.36
CA VAL A 72 6.74 5.38 8.92
C VAL A 72 6.42 4.40 7.80
N ILE A 73 5.44 3.54 8.05
CA ILE A 73 4.88 2.65 7.02
C ILE A 73 3.96 3.47 6.11
N ARG A 74 4.18 3.38 4.81
CA ARG A 74 3.41 4.12 3.78
C ARG A 74 1.94 3.72 3.71
N SER A 75 1.13 4.53 3.01
CA SER A 75 -0.33 4.31 2.88
C SER A 75 -0.74 2.96 2.28
N HIS A 76 0.14 2.32 1.50
CA HIS A 76 -0.09 1.01 0.89
C HIS A 76 0.04 -0.17 1.88
N GLY A 77 0.56 0.09 3.08
CA GLY A 77 0.90 -0.95 4.03
C GLY A 77 2.07 -1.83 3.60
N VAL A 78 2.33 -2.84 4.39
CA VAL A 78 3.41 -3.83 4.18
C VAL A 78 2.93 -5.22 4.63
N GLY A 79 3.64 -6.28 4.24
CA GLY A 79 3.38 -7.65 4.73
C GLY A 79 3.78 -7.87 6.19
N LEU A 80 3.31 -8.95 6.79
CA LEU A 80 3.60 -9.31 8.19
C LEU A 80 5.09 -9.53 8.46
N ASP A 81 5.82 -10.05 7.47
CA ASP A 81 7.27 -10.25 7.53
C ASP A 81 8.05 -8.94 7.77
N VAL A 82 7.55 -7.83 7.22
CA VAL A 82 8.15 -6.50 7.42
C VAL A 82 7.96 -6.04 8.86
N TYR A 83 6.77 -6.22 9.45
CA TYR A 83 6.53 -5.90 10.86
C TYR A 83 7.43 -6.73 11.77
N GLU A 84 7.62 -8.03 11.47
CA GLU A 84 8.51 -8.90 12.22
C GLU A 84 9.98 -8.43 12.15
N LYS A 85 10.45 -8.04 10.96
CA LYS A 85 11.80 -7.47 10.78
C LYS A 85 11.99 -6.20 11.60
N LEU A 86 11.05 -5.26 11.53
CA LEU A 86 11.10 -4.02 12.29
C LEU A 86 11.10 -4.27 13.80
N ALA A 87 10.27 -5.20 14.28
CA ALA A 87 10.25 -5.60 15.68
C ALA A 87 11.59 -6.20 16.15
N LYS A 88 12.25 -7.02 15.31
CA LYS A 88 13.58 -7.59 15.60
C LYS A 88 14.67 -6.51 15.70
N VAL A 89 14.60 -5.49 14.84
CA VAL A 89 15.53 -4.34 14.88
C VAL A 89 15.28 -3.49 16.13
N GLY A 90 14.03 -3.45 16.61
CA GLY A 90 13.61 -2.60 17.73
C GLY A 90 13.46 -1.13 17.36
N ALA A 91 13.20 -0.85 16.08
CA ALA A 91 12.87 0.49 15.60
C ALA A 91 11.47 0.90 16.05
N GLU A 92 11.26 2.18 16.28
CA GLU A 92 9.93 2.70 16.53
C GLU A 92 9.13 2.75 15.22
N VAL A 93 7.90 2.21 15.22
CA VAL A 93 7.09 2.07 14.02
C VAL A 93 5.82 2.90 14.13
N ILE A 94 5.57 3.72 13.11
CA ILE A 94 4.35 4.48 12.94
C ILE A 94 3.64 4.00 11.68
N ASP A 95 2.47 3.42 11.85
CA ASP A 95 1.73 2.85 10.74
C ASP A 95 0.78 3.87 10.11
N ALA A 96 1.16 4.36 8.93
CA ALA A 96 0.33 5.24 8.11
C ALA A 96 -0.50 4.49 7.05
N THR A 97 -0.61 3.16 7.14
CA THR A 97 -1.45 2.36 6.24
C THR A 97 -2.86 2.95 6.16
N CYS A 98 -3.36 3.11 4.94
CA CYS A 98 -4.73 3.56 4.70
C CYS A 98 -5.73 2.60 5.37
N PRO A 99 -6.72 3.07 6.14
CA PRO A 99 -7.69 2.19 6.81
C PRO A 99 -8.44 1.24 5.87
N PHE A 100 -8.65 1.65 4.61
CA PHE A 100 -9.26 0.77 3.60
C PHE A 100 -8.31 -0.37 3.22
N VAL A 101 -7.03 -0.11 3.06
CA VAL A 101 -5.99 -1.12 2.80
C VAL A 101 -5.85 -2.04 4.02
N ALA A 102 -5.76 -1.49 5.23
CA ALA A 102 -5.67 -2.27 6.46
C ALA A 102 -6.87 -3.24 6.62
N ARG A 103 -8.07 -2.81 6.20
CA ARG A 103 -9.24 -3.69 6.17
C ARG A 103 -9.08 -4.86 5.20
N ILE A 104 -8.50 -4.62 4.01
CA ILE A 104 -8.23 -5.70 3.05
C ILE A 104 -7.19 -6.66 3.61
N HIS A 105 -6.11 -6.17 4.23
CA HIS A 105 -5.12 -6.99 4.92
C HIS A 105 -5.75 -7.91 5.96
N LYS A 106 -6.65 -7.35 6.78
CA LYS A 106 -7.39 -8.14 7.79
C LYS A 106 -8.24 -9.23 7.15
N ILE A 107 -8.99 -8.91 6.08
CA ILE A 107 -9.82 -9.90 5.36
C ILE A 107 -8.93 -10.98 4.73
N ALA A 108 -7.79 -10.61 4.13
CA ALA A 108 -6.84 -11.55 3.55
C ALA A 108 -6.31 -12.55 4.60
N ALA A 109 -5.90 -12.04 5.77
CA ALA A 109 -5.43 -12.88 6.89
C ALA A 109 -6.54 -13.79 7.42
N GLU A 110 -7.74 -13.26 7.67
CA GLU A 110 -8.89 -14.04 8.18
C GLU A 110 -9.29 -15.14 7.20
N LYS A 111 -9.49 -14.80 5.93
CA LYS A 111 -9.98 -15.76 4.93
C LYS A 111 -8.93 -16.81 4.58
N SER A 112 -7.66 -16.43 4.43
CA SER A 112 -6.60 -17.42 4.22
C SER A 112 -6.44 -18.36 5.42
N GLY A 113 -6.57 -17.84 6.66
CA GLY A 113 -6.58 -18.65 7.89
C GLY A 113 -7.77 -19.61 8.01
N GLU A 114 -8.91 -19.29 7.37
CA GLU A 114 -10.08 -20.18 7.25
C GLU A 114 -9.94 -21.20 6.10
N GLY A 115 -8.79 -21.25 5.42
CA GLY A 115 -8.50 -22.17 4.32
C GLY A 115 -9.06 -21.73 2.95
N TYR A 116 -9.37 -20.44 2.78
CA TYR A 116 -9.70 -19.91 1.46
C TYR A 116 -8.44 -19.67 0.65
N ILE A 117 -8.49 -19.95 -0.65
CA ILE A 117 -7.55 -19.42 -1.64
C ILE A 117 -7.89 -17.96 -1.90
N ILE A 118 -6.91 -17.09 -1.85
CA ILE A 118 -7.11 -15.65 -2.06
C ILE A 118 -6.75 -15.29 -3.51
N LEU A 119 -7.73 -14.82 -4.26
CA LEU A 119 -7.52 -14.26 -5.59
C LEU A 119 -7.51 -12.74 -5.48
N ILE A 120 -6.48 -12.09 -6.02
CA ILE A 120 -6.27 -10.65 -5.85
C ILE A 120 -6.27 -9.99 -7.23
N ALA A 121 -7.28 -9.16 -7.48
CA ALA A 121 -7.34 -8.33 -8.67
C ALA A 121 -6.45 -7.09 -8.49
N GLY A 122 -5.41 -6.95 -9.32
CA GLY A 122 -4.48 -5.83 -9.25
C GLY A 122 -3.18 -6.06 -9.99
N ASP A 123 -2.26 -5.10 -9.87
CA ASP A 123 -0.91 -5.20 -10.44
C ASP A 123 0.02 -5.93 -9.45
N GLU A 124 0.58 -7.07 -9.85
CA GLU A 124 1.44 -7.90 -8.99
C GLU A 124 2.65 -7.13 -8.45
N ALA A 125 3.19 -6.19 -9.22
CA ALA A 125 4.32 -5.37 -8.82
C ALA A 125 3.94 -4.22 -7.86
N HIS A 126 2.64 -3.96 -7.68
CA HIS A 126 2.19 -2.85 -6.86
C HIS A 126 2.40 -3.13 -5.36
N PRO A 127 2.92 -2.15 -4.59
CA PRO A 127 3.19 -2.32 -3.16
C PRO A 127 2.00 -2.77 -2.30
N GLU A 128 0.78 -2.33 -2.64
CA GLU A 128 -0.44 -2.76 -1.94
C GLU A 128 -0.70 -4.26 -2.13
N ILE A 129 -0.49 -4.78 -3.34
CA ILE A 129 -0.65 -6.20 -3.63
C ILE A 129 0.37 -7.04 -2.86
N MET A 130 1.62 -6.57 -2.81
CA MET A 130 2.66 -7.23 -2.00
C MET A 130 2.27 -7.25 -0.52
N GLY A 131 1.71 -6.14 0.00
CA GLY A 131 1.16 -6.06 1.36
C GLY A 131 0.04 -7.07 1.59
N ILE A 132 -0.97 -7.12 0.71
CA ILE A 132 -2.10 -8.08 0.81
C ILE A 132 -1.59 -9.52 0.82
N ARG A 133 -0.71 -9.89 -0.12
CA ARG A 133 -0.10 -11.23 -0.18
C ARG A 133 0.68 -11.57 1.09
N GLY A 134 1.41 -10.61 1.64
CA GLY A 134 2.17 -10.77 2.88
C GLY A 134 1.30 -11.00 4.13
N HIS A 135 -0.02 -10.83 4.03
CA HIS A 135 -0.99 -11.16 5.09
C HIS A 135 -1.69 -12.51 4.86
N CYS A 136 -1.51 -13.14 3.70
CA CYS A 136 -2.09 -14.45 3.43
C CYS A 136 -1.26 -15.57 4.09
N SER A 137 -1.90 -16.45 4.85
CA SER A 137 -1.27 -17.64 5.43
C SER A 137 -1.33 -18.87 4.51
N GLY A 138 -2.05 -18.80 3.39
CA GLY A 138 -2.26 -19.87 2.41
C GLY A 138 -1.98 -19.45 1.00
N GLU A 139 -2.52 -20.22 0.04
CA GLU A 139 -2.36 -19.94 -1.38
C GLU A 139 -3.01 -18.59 -1.77
N SER A 140 -2.27 -17.78 -2.52
CA SER A 140 -2.79 -16.54 -3.10
C SER A 140 -2.29 -16.34 -4.53
N TYR A 141 -3.15 -15.85 -5.40
CA TYR A 141 -2.88 -15.62 -6.81
C TYR A 141 -3.30 -14.21 -7.19
N VAL A 142 -2.53 -13.55 -8.05
CA VAL A 142 -2.82 -12.20 -8.56
C VAL A 142 -3.22 -12.30 -10.01
N PHE A 143 -4.16 -11.47 -10.44
CA PHE A 143 -4.54 -11.31 -11.84
C PHE A 143 -4.82 -9.82 -12.12
N SER A 144 -4.40 -9.37 -13.30
CA SER A 144 -4.49 -7.96 -13.71
C SER A 144 -5.57 -7.72 -14.77
N SER A 145 -6.05 -8.77 -15.42
CA SER A 145 -7.05 -8.70 -16.50
C SER A 145 -8.01 -9.89 -16.45
N CYS A 146 -9.10 -9.80 -17.23
CA CYS A 146 -10.01 -10.93 -17.41
C CYS A 146 -9.31 -12.14 -18.05
N ASP A 147 -8.41 -11.90 -19.01
CA ASP A 147 -7.65 -12.95 -19.69
C ASP A 147 -6.71 -13.68 -18.70
N ASP A 148 -6.03 -12.93 -17.83
CA ASP A 148 -5.20 -13.51 -16.77
C ASP A 148 -6.04 -14.36 -15.81
N PHE A 149 -7.22 -13.87 -15.43
CA PHE A 149 -8.14 -14.61 -14.57
C PHE A 149 -8.61 -15.91 -15.25
N GLU A 150 -9.01 -15.86 -16.53
CA GLU A 150 -9.42 -17.05 -17.27
C GLU A 150 -8.29 -18.08 -17.38
N ASN A 151 -7.06 -17.62 -17.62
CA ASN A 151 -5.90 -18.51 -17.68
C ASN A 151 -5.63 -19.13 -16.30
N LEU A 152 -5.69 -18.35 -15.23
CA LEU A 152 -5.54 -18.85 -13.86
C LEU A 152 -6.57 -19.95 -13.53
N VAL A 153 -7.83 -19.76 -13.92
CA VAL A 153 -8.91 -20.75 -13.68
C VAL A 153 -8.73 -22.01 -14.52
N LYS A 154 -8.11 -21.92 -15.72
CA LYS A 154 -7.79 -23.08 -16.54
C LYS A 154 -6.60 -23.89 -15.99
N GLU A 155 -5.61 -23.18 -15.40
CA GLU A 155 -4.39 -23.81 -14.89
C GLU A 155 -4.56 -24.42 -13.47
N LYS A 156 -5.45 -23.85 -12.67
CA LYS A 156 -5.69 -24.23 -11.28
C LYS A 156 -7.09 -24.79 -11.09
N ASP A 157 -7.18 -25.88 -10.37
CA ASP A 157 -8.50 -26.46 -10.01
C ASP A 157 -9.02 -25.82 -8.70
N PHE A 158 -10.07 -25.05 -8.83
CA PHE A 158 -10.79 -24.42 -7.72
C PHE A 158 -12.12 -25.10 -7.38
N SER A 159 -12.52 -26.17 -8.09
CA SER A 159 -13.87 -26.76 -8.03
C SER A 159 -14.28 -27.27 -6.64
N SER A 160 -13.31 -27.69 -5.81
CA SER A 160 -13.53 -28.15 -4.43
C SER A 160 -12.97 -27.21 -3.37
N LYS A 161 -12.56 -26.01 -3.75
CA LYS A 161 -11.88 -25.05 -2.87
C LYS A 161 -12.79 -23.88 -2.50
N LYS A 162 -12.58 -23.36 -1.29
CA LYS A 162 -13.15 -22.07 -0.92
C LYS A 162 -12.28 -20.97 -1.52
N VAL A 163 -12.89 -20.01 -2.18
CA VAL A 163 -12.19 -18.90 -2.84
C VAL A 163 -12.73 -17.58 -2.32
N ALA A 164 -11.84 -16.63 -2.04
CA ALA A 164 -12.20 -15.24 -1.75
C ALA A 164 -11.49 -14.33 -2.75
N ILE A 165 -12.21 -13.38 -3.34
CA ILE A 165 -11.66 -12.41 -4.27
C ILE A 165 -11.51 -11.07 -3.56
N LEU A 166 -10.31 -10.51 -3.60
CA LEU A 166 -9.97 -9.18 -3.12
C LEU A 166 -9.53 -8.31 -4.30
N ALA A 167 -9.65 -7.01 -4.17
CA ALA A 167 -9.19 -6.08 -5.20
C ALA A 167 -8.28 -5.01 -4.58
N GLN A 168 -7.26 -4.62 -5.33
CA GLN A 168 -6.45 -3.45 -5.04
C GLN A 168 -7.34 -2.22 -4.91
N THR A 169 -7.09 -1.36 -3.90
CA THR A 169 -7.84 -0.11 -3.76
C THR A 169 -7.61 0.79 -4.97
N CYS A 170 -8.62 1.56 -5.34
CA CYS A 170 -8.57 2.48 -6.49
C CYS A 170 -8.38 1.81 -7.87
N LEU A 171 -8.41 0.47 -7.98
CA LEU A 171 -8.28 -0.23 -9.26
C LEU A 171 -9.31 0.24 -10.29
N LEU A 172 -10.55 0.44 -9.88
CA LEU A 172 -11.64 0.88 -10.75
C LEU A 172 -11.49 2.32 -11.26
N TYR A 173 -10.70 3.17 -10.58
CA TYR A 173 -10.42 4.54 -11.02
C TYR A 173 -9.33 4.61 -12.09
N THR A 174 -8.54 3.58 -12.25
CA THR A 174 -7.44 3.51 -13.21
C THR A 174 -7.80 2.71 -14.46
N SER A 175 -8.90 1.96 -14.42
CA SER A 175 -9.42 1.24 -15.60
C SER A 175 -10.26 2.21 -16.45
N PRO A 176 -9.97 2.35 -17.77
CA PRO A 176 -10.83 3.12 -18.65
C PRO A 176 -12.22 2.46 -18.69
N SER A 177 -13.24 3.25 -18.39
CA SER A 177 -14.65 2.87 -18.55
C SER A 177 -15.08 2.89 -20.01
#